data_ab6189abb5b37d919f871c423f12cae0
#
_entry.id   ab6189abb5b37d919f871c423f12cae0
#
_cell.length_a   1.000
_cell.length_b   1.000
_cell.length_c   1.000
_cell.angle_alpha   90.00
_cell.angle_beta   90.00
_cell.angle_gamma   90.00
#
_symmetry.space_group_name_H-M   'P 1'
#
loop_
_entity.id
_entity.type
_entity.pdbx_description
1 polymer ?
#
loop_
_entity_poly.entity_id
_entity_poly.type
_entity_poly.pdbx_seq_one_letter_code
_entity_poly.pdbx_strand_id
1 'polypeptide(L)'
;MPSLEEELFPSTPGKFKVERGTHAMSRQFYRCYSSTSNMFLWALFLIALTASYLSFQSFVDTGNRLLAASWGGVLWEKQVRTSAQPQRKNGMSVLVTGAAGFVGTHVSLALKKRGDGVLGIDNFNSYYDPSLKRARRNLLDGRGVFVVDGDINDSRLLGKLFEMVKFSHVMHLAAQAGVRYAMENPHSYVHSNIAGLVSLLEISKSADPQPAIVWASSSSVYGLNDKVPFSERDRTDQPASLYAATKKAGEEITHTYNHIYGLSITGLRFFTVYGPWGRPDMAYFSFTNNILQGKPITIYRGKNRADLARDFTYIDDIVKGCLGSLDTAGKSTGSGGKKRGPAPYRIFNLGNTSPVTVPVLVNILEKHLKMKAKKHFVDMPSNGDVPFTHANITLARKELGYKPTTDLQTGLRKFTKWYTTYYGFSHGKIVN
;
A
#
# COMPACT_ATOMS: atom_id res chain seq x y z
N MET A 1 -2.46 44.95 -39.71
CA MET A 1 -2.29 44.04 -38.55
C MET A 1 -0.87 44.12 -38.09
N PRO A 2 -0.56 44.81 -37.00
CA PRO A 2 0.79 44.79 -36.40
C PRO A 2 0.92 43.65 -35.39
N SER A 3 2.11 43.15 -35.27
CA SER A 3 2.54 41.98 -34.53
C SER A 3 2.54 42.18 -33.00
N LEU A 4 2.28 41.10 -32.29
CA LEU A 4 2.14 40.94 -30.84
C LEU A 4 3.50 40.95 -30.07
N GLU A 5 4.51 41.71 -30.49
CA GLU A 5 5.83 41.68 -29.86
C GLU A 5 6.26 42.97 -29.14
N GLU A 6 5.39 43.96 -28.93
CA GLU A 6 5.80 45.24 -28.33
C GLU A 6 5.30 45.53 -26.91
N GLU A 7 4.78 44.58 -26.16
CA GLU A 7 4.23 44.84 -24.80
C GLU A 7 5.07 44.28 -23.62
N LEU A 8 6.32 43.93 -23.81
CA LEU A 8 7.08 43.25 -22.74
C LEU A 8 8.25 43.98 -22.11
N PHE A 9 8.55 45.28 -22.47
CA PHE A 9 9.58 46.02 -21.75
C PHE A 9 9.17 47.47 -21.48
N PRO A 10 8.97 47.89 -20.21
CA PRO A 10 8.80 49.29 -19.87
C PRO A 10 10.14 50.02 -19.94
N SER A 11 10.10 51.14 -20.66
CA SER A 11 11.14 52.13 -20.88
C SER A 11 11.72 52.74 -19.59
N THR A 12 13.00 53.01 -19.61
CA THR A 12 13.81 53.65 -18.59
C THR A 12 13.23 55.01 -18.10
N PRO A 13 13.18 55.27 -16.79
CA PRO A 13 12.81 56.60 -16.27
C PRO A 13 13.98 57.55 -16.27
N GLY A 14 13.65 58.81 -16.61
CA GLY A 14 14.55 59.90 -16.76
C GLY A 14 15.28 60.36 -15.49
N LYS A 15 16.34 61.12 -15.74
CA LYS A 15 17.22 61.78 -14.80
C LYS A 15 16.45 62.70 -13.84
N PHE A 16 16.47 62.37 -12.53
CA PHE A 16 16.12 63.31 -11.48
C PHE A 16 17.37 64.07 -11.03
N LYS A 17 17.30 65.40 -11.06
CA LYS A 17 18.27 66.32 -10.46
C LYS A 17 18.25 66.12 -8.92
N VAL A 18 19.43 65.86 -8.37
CA VAL A 18 19.62 65.84 -6.92
C VAL A 18 19.88 67.26 -6.47
N GLU A 19 18.93 67.87 -5.78
CA GLU A 19 19.18 69.03 -4.93
C GLU A 19 19.94 68.59 -3.69
N ARG A 20 21.06 69.28 -3.41
CA ARG A 20 21.85 69.14 -2.21
C ARG A 20 21.10 69.76 -1.02
N GLY A 21 20.44 68.92 -0.20
CA GLY A 21 20.03 69.24 1.15
C GLY A 21 21.09 68.69 2.11
N THR A 22 21.88 69.52 2.62
CA THR A 22 22.81 69.23 3.73
C THR A 22 22.01 68.99 5.01
N HIS A 23 22.21 67.89 5.72
CA HIS A 23 22.60 67.90 7.11
C HIS A 23 22.30 66.64 7.95
N ALA A 24 23.31 66.23 8.66
CA ALA A 24 23.29 65.90 10.11
C ALA A 24 22.72 64.56 10.56
N MET A 25 22.23 63.63 9.72
CA MET A 25 21.79 62.30 10.23
C MET A 25 22.75 61.15 9.93
N SER A 26 23.74 61.33 9.07
CA SER A 26 24.62 60.20 8.67
C SER A 26 25.75 59.88 9.66
N ARG A 27 26.07 60.79 10.60
CA ARG A 27 27.17 60.55 11.56
C ARG A 27 26.78 59.80 12.80
N GLN A 28 25.51 59.72 13.17
CA GLN A 28 25.09 58.92 14.31
C GLN A 28 24.90 57.42 13.99
N PHE A 29 24.48 57.07 12.74
CA PHE A 29 24.34 55.68 12.35
C PHE A 29 25.69 54.94 12.18
N TYR A 30 26.72 55.62 11.69
CA TYR A 30 28.05 54.99 11.57
C TYR A 30 28.82 54.89 12.91
N ARG A 31 28.44 55.63 13.95
CA ARG A 31 29.05 55.53 15.28
C ARG A 31 28.46 54.36 16.12
N CYS A 32 27.27 53.87 15.82
CA CYS A 32 26.72 52.69 16.48
C CYS A 32 27.31 51.36 15.97
N TYR A 33 27.86 51.31 14.76
CA TYR A 33 28.46 50.11 14.18
C TYR A 33 29.93 49.87 14.53
N SER A 34 30.60 50.81 15.14
CA SER A 34 32.05 50.74 15.43
C SER A 34 32.34 50.50 16.93
N SER A 35 31.35 50.21 17.73
CA SER A 35 31.61 49.84 19.12
C SER A 35 32.01 48.37 19.20
N THR A 36 33.24 48.09 19.58
CA THR A 36 33.79 46.76 19.87
C THR A 36 32.85 45.92 20.75
N SER A 37 32.10 46.59 21.63
CA SER A 37 31.04 46.00 22.48
C SER A 37 29.88 45.40 21.65
N ASN A 38 29.42 46.03 20.58
CA ASN A 38 28.36 45.50 19.72
C ASN A 38 28.83 44.31 18.87
N MET A 39 30.06 44.33 18.38
CA MET A 39 30.65 43.17 17.70
C MET A 39 30.76 41.98 18.64
N PHE A 40 31.08 42.19 19.91
CA PHE A 40 31.16 41.12 20.89
C PHE A 40 29.78 40.55 21.20
N LEU A 41 28.75 41.37 21.31
CA LEU A 41 27.37 40.93 21.50
C LEU A 41 26.84 40.12 20.29
N TRP A 42 27.15 40.54 19.07
CA TRP A 42 26.80 39.78 17.86
C TRP A 42 27.55 38.46 17.78
N ALA A 43 28.83 38.43 18.15
CA ALA A 43 29.61 37.18 18.21
C ALA A 43 29.01 36.20 19.25
N LEU A 44 28.65 36.68 20.43
CA LEU A 44 27.97 35.87 21.46
C LEU A 44 26.62 35.38 21.00
N PHE A 45 25.84 36.20 20.29
CA PHE A 45 24.54 35.77 19.70
C PHE A 45 24.71 34.69 18.67
N LEU A 46 25.69 34.81 17.78
CA LEU A 46 25.99 33.76 16.76
C LEU A 46 26.49 32.47 17.41
N ILE A 47 27.33 32.58 18.47
CA ILE A 47 27.79 31.42 19.25
C ILE A 47 26.59 30.73 19.93
N ALA A 48 25.69 31.50 20.55
CA ALA A 48 24.48 30.95 21.16
C ALA A 48 23.56 30.30 20.13
N LEU A 49 23.39 30.90 18.95
CA LEU A 49 22.60 30.35 17.87
C LEU A 49 23.19 29.05 17.31
N THR A 50 24.51 29.01 17.12
CA THR A 50 25.21 27.80 16.67
C THR A 50 25.18 26.70 17.74
N ALA A 51 25.35 27.03 18.99
CA ALA A 51 25.23 26.08 20.12
C ALA A 51 23.80 25.53 20.24
N SER A 52 22.79 26.39 20.10
CA SER A 52 21.37 25.97 20.07
C SER A 52 21.07 25.07 18.88
N TYR A 53 21.59 25.38 17.69
CA TYR A 53 21.45 24.56 16.49
C TYR A 53 22.12 23.18 16.64
N LEU A 54 23.34 23.14 17.18
CA LEU A 54 24.05 21.89 17.44
C LEU A 54 23.37 21.05 18.54
N SER A 55 22.84 21.71 19.57
CA SER A 55 22.05 21.03 20.61
C SER A 55 20.76 20.48 20.07
N PHE A 56 20.07 21.21 19.18
CA PHE A 56 18.87 20.73 18.50
C PHE A 56 19.18 19.55 17.57
N GLN A 57 20.25 19.63 16.78
CA GLN A 57 20.70 18.49 15.97
C GLN A 57 21.07 17.28 16.83
N SER A 58 21.79 17.47 17.93
CA SER A 58 22.11 16.41 18.88
C SER A 58 20.86 15.80 19.52
N PHE A 59 19.85 16.62 19.83
CA PHE A 59 18.57 16.15 20.35
C PHE A 59 17.78 15.36 19.31
N VAL A 60 17.74 15.82 18.05
CA VAL A 60 17.13 15.11 16.92
C VAL A 60 17.86 13.79 16.65
N ASP A 61 19.20 13.80 16.66
CA ASP A 61 20.00 12.58 16.49
C ASP A 61 19.84 11.60 17.65
N THR A 62 19.75 12.09 18.89
CA THR A 62 19.47 11.26 20.06
C THR A 62 18.04 10.71 20.02
N GLY A 63 17.06 11.52 19.64
CA GLY A 63 15.68 11.08 19.38
C GLY A 63 15.62 10.01 18.29
N ASN A 64 16.31 10.21 17.18
CA ASN A 64 16.43 9.23 16.10
C ASN A 64 17.17 7.95 16.54
N ARG A 65 18.19 8.06 17.41
CA ARG A 65 18.88 6.89 18.00
C ARG A 65 18.02 6.16 19.01
N LEU A 66 17.22 6.84 19.81
CA LEU A 66 16.27 6.23 20.74
C LEU A 66 15.11 5.56 20.01
N LEU A 67 14.60 6.16 18.91
CA LEU A 67 13.61 5.55 18.04
C LEU A 67 14.22 4.38 17.24
N ALA A 68 15.46 4.48 16.78
CA ALA A 68 16.19 3.38 16.13
C ALA A 68 16.54 2.25 17.12
N ALA A 69 16.64 2.53 18.42
CA ALA A 69 16.85 1.52 19.46
C ALA A 69 15.58 0.71 19.79
N SER A 70 14.41 1.11 19.29
CA SER A 70 13.15 0.37 19.50
C SER A 70 13.12 -0.96 18.74
N TRP A 71 13.89 -1.10 17.65
CA TRP A 71 14.08 -2.37 16.94
C TRP A 71 15.58 -2.75 16.92
N GLY A 72 15.97 -3.70 17.77
CA GLY A 72 17.35 -4.18 17.81
C GLY A 72 17.81 -4.76 19.14
N GLY A 73 16.95 -4.97 20.10
CA GLY A 73 17.29 -5.72 21.31
C GLY A 73 17.28 -7.23 21.10
N VAL A 74 18.02 -7.97 21.93
CA VAL A 74 18.18 -9.46 21.83
C VAL A 74 16.81 -10.17 21.73
N LEU A 75 15.81 -9.73 22.45
CA LEU A 75 14.46 -10.31 22.42
C LEU A 75 13.78 -10.09 21.07
N TRP A 76 13.89 -8.89 20.51
CA TRP A 76 13.33 -8.55 19.19
C TRP A 76 13.99 -9.38 18.09
N GLU A 77 15.32 -9.49 18.09
CA GLU A 77 16.06 -10.32 17.14
C GLU A 77 15.68 -11.81 17.25
N LYS A 78 15.52 -12.31 18.46
CA LYS A 78 15.05 -13.68 18.71
C LYS A 78 13.65 -13.89 18.12
N GLN A 79 12.72 -12.94 18.32
CA GLN A 79 11.36 -13.02 17.76
C GLN A 79 11.38 -13.02 16.23
N VAL A 80 12.17 -12.15 15.60
CA VAL A 80 12.36 -12.08 14.14
C VAL A 80 12.84 -13.44 13.61
N ARG A 81 13.93 -13.96 14.15
CA ARG A 81 14.52 -15.25 13.70
C ARG A 81 13.56 -16.42 13.92
N THR A 82 12.94 -16.50 15.10
CA THR A 82 12.00 -17.59 15.43
C THR A 82 10.77 -17.58 14.53
N SER A 83 10.21 -16.40 14.25
CA SER A 83 9.04 -16.26 13.37
C SER A 83 9.35 -16.66 11.93
N ALA A 84 10.51 -16.24 11.41
CA ALA A 84 10.95 -16.48 10.03
C ALA A 84 11.47 -17.90 9.79
N GLN A 85 11.69 -18.70 10.85
CA GLN A 85 12.20 -20.05 10.72
C GLN A 85 11.12 -21.04 10.30
N PRO A 86 11.30 -21.79 9.19
CA PRO A 86 10.40 -22.85 8.80
C PRO A 86 10.40 -24.00 9.83
N GLN A 87 9.22 -24.55 10.08
CA GLN A 87 9.04 -25.72 10.98
C GLN A 87 9.01 -27.04 10.21
N ARG A 88 8.74 -27.01 8.91
CA ARG A 88 8.75 -28.19 8.03
C ARG A 88 10.06 -28.30 7.25
N LYS A 89 10.46 -29.53 6.93
CA LYS A 89 11.58 -29.79 6.00
C LYS A 89 11.26 -29.16 4.65
N ASN A 90 12.17 -28.40 4.08
CA ASN A 90 12.01 -27.65 2.83
C ASN A 90 10.91 -26.57 2.89
N GLY A 91 10.55 -26.06 4.08
CA GLY A 91 9.67 -24.93 4.25
C GLY A 91 10.30 -23.63 3.75
N MET A 92 9.46 -22.70 3.34
CA MET A 92 9.90 -21.37 2.93
C MET A 92 10.16 -20.49 4.15
N SER A 93 11.10 -19.54 4.04
CA SER A 93 11.20 -18.37 4.91
C SER A 93 10.67 -17.18 4.13
N VAL A 94 9.51 -16.63 4.55
CA VAL A 94 8.76 -15.64 3.78
C VAL A 94 8.66 -14.33 4.54
N LEU A 95 9.12 -13.24 3.93
CA LEU A 95 8.81 -11.88 4.37
C LEU A 95 7.44 -11.48 3.79
N VAL A 96 6.46 -11.18 4.63
CA VAL A 96 5.15 -10.68 4.23
C VAL A 96 5.06 -9.20 4.56
N THR A 97 5.04 -8.33 3.55
CA THR A 97 4.81 -6.89 3.77
C THR A 97 3.33 -6.57 3.74
N GLY A 98 2.88 -5.61 4.53
CA GLY A 98 1.46 -5.36 4.74
C GLY A 98 0.77 -6.50 5.51
N ALA A 99 1.50 -7.15 6.42
CA ALA A 99 1.05 -8.35 7.13
C ALA A 99 -0.19 -8.13 8.00
N ALA A 100 -0.36 -6.94 8.60
CA ALA A 100 -1.55 -6.55 9.34
C ALA A 100 -2.68 -6.02 8.42
N GLY A 101 -2.48 -6.03 7.10
CA GLY A 101 -3.50 -5.78 6.09
C GLY A 101 -4.46 -6.95 5.92
N PHE A 102 -5.54 -6.76 5.15
CA PHE A 102 -6.55 -7.79 4.92
C PHE A 102 -5.96 -9.09 4.33
N VAL A 103 -5.35 -9.00 3.15
CA VAL A 103 -4.78 -10.17 2.47
C VAL A 103 -3.55 -10.68 3.20
N GLY A 104 -2.69 -9.76 3.71
CA GLY A 104 -1.47 -10.09 4.43
C GLY A 104 -1.71 -10.97 5.65
N THR A 105 -2.74 -10.67 6.44
CA THR A 105 -3.13 -11.48 7.62
C THR A 105 -3.48 -12.91 7.22
N HIS A 106 -4.36 -13.07 6.23
CA HIS A 106 -4.80 -14.40 5.80
C HIS A 106 -3.69 -15.24 5.16
N VAL A 107 -2.85 -14.62 4.34
CA VAL A 107 -1.69 -15.30 3.72
C VAL A 107 -0.68 -15.71 4.80
N SER A 108 -0.36 -14.82 5.75
CA SER A 108 0.57 -15.12 6.85
C SER A 108 0.08 -16.29 7.71
N LEU A 109 -1.22 -16.31 8.06
CA LEU A 109 -1.82 -17.41 8.80
C LEU A 109 -1.76 -18.73 8.03
N ALA A 110 -2.03 -18.71 6.72
CA ALA A 110 -2.03 -19.90 5.88
C ALA A 110 -0.60 -20.45 5.71
N LEU A 111 0.40 -19.63 5.49
CA LEU A 111 1.81 -20.00 5.45
C LEU A 111 2.26 -20.62 6.76
N LYS A 112 1.96 -19.97 7.88
CA LYS A 112 2.34 -20.46 9.22
C LYS A 112 1.67 -21.80 9.55
N LYS A 113 0.36 -21.93 9.23
CA LYS A 113 -0.37 -23.20 9.38
C LYS A 113 0.25 -24.33 8.56
N ARG A 114 0.84 -24.02 7.41
CA ARG A 114 1.55 -24.97 6.54
C ARG A 114 2.94 -25.37 7.06
N GLY A 115 3.44 -24.66 8.07
CA GLY A 115 4.77 -24.88 8.64
C GLY A 115 5.89 -24.09 7.98
N ASP A 116 5.55 -23.06 7.18
CA ASP A 116 6.53 -22.11 6.67
C ASP A 116 6.95 -21.10 7.76
N GLY A 117 8.16 -20.56 7.64
CA GLY A 117 8.62 -19.41 8.41
C GLY A 117 7.99 -18.13 7.85
N VAL A 118 7.45 -17.28 8.71
CA VAL A 118 6.77 -16.06 8.30
C VAL A 118 7.19 -14.90 9.18
N LEU A 119 7.76 -13.86 8.59
CA LEU A 119 7.98 -12.57 9.25
C LEU A 119 7.07 -11.54 8.61
N GLY A 120 6.26 -10.84 9.41
CA GLY A 120 5.43 -9.74 8.95
C GLY A 120 6.11 -8.38 9.10
N ILE A 121 5.78 -7.41 8.24
CA ILE A 121 6.04 -5.99 8.42
C ILE A 121 4.80 -5.19 8.02
N ASP A 122 4.41 -4.19 8.83
CA ASP A 122 3.31 -3.26 8.54
C ASP A 122 3.60 -1.93 9.24
N ASN A 123 3.27 -0.81 8.63
CA ASN A 123 3.46 0.52 9.22
C ASN A 123 2.22 1.02 9.98
N PHE A 124 1.18 0.23 10.07
CA PHE A 124 -0.07 0.53 10.77
C PHE A 124 -0.67 1.90 10.42
N ASN A 125 -0.50 2.36 9.18
CA ASN A 125 -1.00 3.66 8.73
C ASN A 125 -2.49 3.85 9.03
N SER A 126 -2.92 5.12 9.14
CA SER A 126 -4.26 5.53 9.53
C SER A 126 -5.25 5.68 8.35
N TYR A 127 -5.03 5.00 7.22
CA TYR A 127 -5.96 5.00 6.09
C TYR A 127 -7.41 4.66 6.52
N TYR A 128 -7.54 3.72 7.42
CA TYR A 128 -8.73 3.44 8.22
C TYR A 128 -8.30 3.23 9.67
N ASP A 129 -9.27 3.14 10.58
CA ASP A 129 -8.98 2.96 12.01
C ASP A 129 -7.94 1.85 12.24
N PRO A 130 -6.77 2.17 12.83
CA PRO A 130 -5.71 1.21 13.06
C PRO A 130 -6.07 0.09 14.06
N SER A 131 -7.17 0.21 14.81
CA SER A 131 -7.62 -0.82 15.76
C SER A 131 -7.81 -2.17 15.07
N LEU A 132 -8.38 -2.19 13.87
CA LEU A 132 -8.54 -3.41 13.08
C LEU A 132 -7.20 -4.02 12.65
N LYS A 133 -6.18 -3.20 12.32
CA LYS A 133 -4.83 -3.67 12.03
C LYS A 133 -4.16 -4.26 13.28
N ARG A 134 -4.33 -3.60 14.44
CA ARG A 134 -3.83 -4.12 15.72
C ARG A 134 -4.49 -5.44 16.11
N ALA A 135 -5.80 -5.57 15.90
CA ALA A 135 -6.50 -6.83 16.12
C ALA A 135 -6.00 -7.96 15.22
N ARG A 136 -5.71 -7.68 13.95
CA ARG A 136 -5.09 -8.64 13.03
C ARG A 136 -3.66 -9.00 13.47
N ARG A 137 -2.87 -8.03 13.95
CA ARG A 137 -1.55 -8.28 14.54
C ARG A 137 -1.66 -9.24 15.73
N ASN A 138 -2.58 -8.98 16.68
CA ASN A 138 -2.77 -9.85 17.84
C ASN A 138 -3.16 -11.29 17.41
N LEU A 139 -3.97 -11.42 16.36
CA LEU A 139 -4.32 -12.72 15.78
C LEU A 139 -3.09 -13.44 15.21
N LEU A 140 -2.19 -12.70 14.55
CA LEU A 140 -0.94 -13.22 14.00
C LEU A 140 0.04 -13.62 15.10
N ASP A 141 0.24 -12.76 16.10
CA ASP A 141 1.11 -12.99 17.25
C ASP A 141 0.68 -14.26 18.00
N GLY A 142 -0.64 -14.44 18.25
CA GLY A 142 -1.20 -15.64 18.87
C GLY A 142 -1.01 -16.93 18.05
N ARG A 143 -0.56 -16.82 16.81
CA ARG A 143 -0.21 -17.96 15.93
C ARG A 143 1.28 -18.05 15.64
N GLY A 144 2.11 -17.30 16.36
CA GLY A 144 3.55 -17.32 16.25
C GLY A 144 4.09 -16.66 14.97
N VAL A 145 3.37 -15.68 14.42
CA VAL A 145 3.83 -14.79 13.36
C VAL A 145 4.14 -13.43 13.97
N PHE A 146 5.41 -13.10 14.06
CA PHE A 146 5.84 -11.79 14.53
C PHE A 146 5.68 -10.74 13.42
N VAL A 147 5.03 -9.60 13.76
CA VAL A 147 4.83 -8.47 12.84
C VAL A 147 5.65 -7.29 13.33
N VAL A 148 6.67 -6.93 12.56
CA VAL A 148 7.50 -5.76 12.78
C VAL A 148 6.69 -4.50 12.46
N ASP A 149 6.67 -3.55 13.39
CA ASP A 149 6.13 -2.21 13.17
C ASP A 149 7.18 -1.39 12.41
N GLY A 150 6.92 -1.10 11.15
CA GLY A 150 7.87 -0.37 10.31
C GLY A 150 7.38 -0.14 8.89
N ASP A 151 7.96 0.87 8.25
CA ASP A 151 7.67 1.23 6.86
C ASP A 151 8.65 0.54 5.91
N ILE A 152 8.15 0.05 4.78
CA ILE A 152 8.97 -0.56 3.72
C ILE A 152 9.90 0.45 3.03
N ASN A 153 9.74 1.74 3.25
CA ASN A 153 10.67 2.78 2.83
C ASN A 153 11.86 2.96 3.79
N ASP A 154 11.83 2.35 4.97
CA ASP A 154 12.99 2.33 5.86
C ASP A 154 14.00 1.27 5.41
N SER A 155 14.95 1.71 4.57
CA SER A 155 16.00 0.85 4.02
C SER A 155 16.92 0.27 5.09
N ARG A 156 17.11 0.96 6.23
CA ARG A 156 17.93 0.46 7.35
C ARG A 156 17.22 -0.70 8.05
N LEU A 157 15.91 -0.55 8.30
CA LEU A 157 15.10 -1.64 8.86
C LEU A 157 15.09 -2.85 7.93
N LEU A 158 14.77 -2.64 6.64
CA LEU A 158 14.79 -3.74 5.66
C LEU A 158 16.17 -4.40 5.57
N GLY A 159 17.26 -3.61 5.51
CA GLY A 159 18.64 -4.12 5.50
C GLY A 159 18.90 -5.03 6.70
N LYS A 160 18.57 -4.57 7.92
CA LYS A 160 18.71 -5.35 9.14
C LYS A 160 17.91 -6.67 9.11
N LEU A 161 16.66 -6.65 8.59
CA LEU A 161 15.87 -7.87 8.49
C LEU A 161 16.48 -8.88 7.52
N PHE A 162 17.01 -8.43 6.38
CA PHE A 162 17.66 -9.28 5.39
C PHE A 162 19.03 -9.81 5.84
N GLU A 163 19.77 -9.07 6.68
CA GLU A 163 20.99 -9.54 7.34
C GLU A 163 20.69 -10.66 8.35
N MET A 164 19.60 -10.51 9.09
CA MET A 164 19.22 -11.46 10.14
C MET A 164 18.58 -12.73 9.61
N VAL A 165 17.88 -12.65 8.48
CA VAL A 165 17.08 -13.73 7.88
C VAL A 165 17.35 -13.84 6.40
N LYS A 166 17.75 -15.02 5.96
CA LYS A 166 17.83 -15.35 4.53
C LYS A 166 16.44 -15.72 4.02
N PHE A 167 15.67 -14.74 3.59
CA PHE A 167 14.35 -15.00 3.04
C PHE A 167 14.45 -15.75 1.71
N SER A 168 13.75 -16.85 1.59
CA SER A 168 13.62 -17.56 0.30
C SER A 168 12.60 -16.87 -0.62
N HIS A 169 11.59 -16.22 -0.03
CA HIS A 169 10.52 -15.57 -0.73
C HIS A 169 10.12 -14.25 -0.05
N VAL A 170 9.59 -13.33 -0.85
CA VAL A 170 8.91 -12.13 -0.41
C VAL A 170 7.48 -12.16 -0.94
N MET A 171 6.49 -12.03 -0.06
CA MET A 171 5.10 -11.77 -0.41
C MET A 171 4.81 -10.29 -0.14
N HIS A 172 4.87 -9.47 -1.18
CA HIS A 172 4.71 -8.02 -1.06
C HIS A 172 3.24 -7.62 -1.24
N LEU A 173 2.56 -7.38 -0.12
CA LEU A 173 1.15 -6.99 -0.05
C LEU A 173 0.96 -5.58 0.54
N ALA A 174 2.02 -4.94 1.02
CA ALA A 174 1.98 -3.55 1.46
C ALA A 174 1.68 -2.64 0.27
N ALA A 175 0.63 -1.85 0.40
CA ALA A 175 0.24 -0.87 -0.60
C ALA A 175 -0.77 0.12 -0.01
N GLN A 176 -0.77 1.34 -0.50
CA GLN A 176 -1.92 2.22 -0.38
C GLN A 176 -2.94 1.78 -1.43
N ALA A 177 -4.10 1.33 -0.96
CA ALA A 177 -5.19 0.86 -1.80
C ALA A 177 -6.38 1.83 -1.76
N GLY A 178 -7.36 1.63 -2.65
CA GLY A 178 -8.55 2.48 -2.75
C GLY A 178 -8.46 3.45 -3.92
N VAL A 179 -9.39 3.34 -4.87
CA VAL A 179 -9.39 4.17 -6.09
C VAL A 179 -9.72 5.63 -5.76
N ARG A 180 -10.70 5.85 -4.86
CA ARG A 180 -11.23 7.17 -4.55
C ARG A 180 -10.32 7.99 -3.66
N TYR A 181 -9.74 7.38 -2.64
CA TYR A 181 -8.83 8.05 -1.70
C TYR A 181 -7.56 8.59 -2.40
N ALA A 182 -7.23 8.08 -3.59
CA ALA A 182 -6.13 8.61 -4.40
C ALA A 182 -6.33 10.07 -4.84
N MET A 183 -7.56 10.56 -4.88
CA MET A 183 -7.87 11.97 -5.15
C MET A 183 -7.69 12.85 -3.91
N GLU A 184 -7.84 12.28 -2.71
CA GLU A 184 -7.71 12.97 -1.44
C GLU A 184 -6.25 13.02 -0.97
N ASN A 185 -5.53 11.91 -1.12
CA ASN A 185 -4.13 11.78 -0.69
C ASN A 185 -3.26 11.06 -1.74
N PRO A 186 -2.91 11.73 -2.86
CA PRO A 186 -2.13 11.14 -3.93
C PRO A 186 -0.70 10.75 -3.50
N HIS A 187 -0.09 11.51 -2.59
CA HIS A 187 1.27 11.26 -2.12
C HIS A 187 1.44 9.91 -1.44
N SER A 188 0.43 9.44 -0.70
CA SER A 188 0.48 8.13 -0.04
C SER A 188 0.57 6.96 -1.04
N TYR A 189 0.07 7.14 -2.26
CA TYR A 189 0.17 6.14 -3.34
C TYR A 189 1.57 6.10 -3.94
N VAL A 190 2.18 7.25 -4.18
CA VAL A 190 3.57 7.32 -4.66
C VAL A 190 4.52 6.75 -3.60
N HIS A 191 4.35 7.16 -2.34
CA HIS A 191 5.16 6.69 -1.22
C HIS A 191 5.08 5.16 -1.06
N SER A 192 3.88 4.60 -0.95
CA SER A 192 3.73 3.18 -0.64
C SER A 192 3.88 2.27 -1.87
N ASN A 193 3.29 2.66 -3.03
CA ASN A 193 3.18 1.75 -4.17
C ASN A 193 4.37 1.85 -5.12
N ILE A 194 5.08 2.97 -5.14
CA ILE A 194 6.24 3.19 -6.00
C ILE A 194 7.51 3.17 -5.16
N ALA A 195 7.72 4.14 -4.27
CA ALA A 195 8.95 4.24 -3.49
C ALA A 195 9.16 2.99 -2.62
N GLY A 196 8.13 2.52 -1.89
CA GLY A 196 8.21 1.31 -1.08
C GLY A 196 8.50 0.04 -1.87
N LEU A 197 7.91 -0.09 -3.07
CA LEU A 197 8.22 -1.21 -3.97
C LEU A 197 9.69 -1.16 -4.41
N VAL A 198 10.19 0.01 -4.83
CA VAL A 198 11.59 0.19 -5.25
C VAL A 198 12.54 -0.13 -4.07
N SER A 199 12.27 0.38 -2.88
CA SER A 199 13.08 0.10 -1.69
C SER A 199 13.18 -1.41 -1.40
N LEU A 200 12.07 -2.13 -1.51
CA LEU A 200 12.05 -3.59 -1.33
C LEU A 200 12.83 -4.32 -2.44
N LEU A 201 12.70 -3.89 -3.69
CA LEU A 201 13.42 -4.46 -4.82
C LEU A 201 14.93 -4.22 -4.71
N GLU A 202 15.35 -3.03 -4.25
CA GLU A 202 16.77 -2.69 -4.02
C GLU A 202 17.43 -3.62 -3.01
N ILE A 203 16.77 -3.85 -1.87
CA ILE A 203 17.28 -4.79 -0.86
C ILE A 203 17.27 -6.23 -1.41
N SER A 204 16.18 -6.63 -2.07
CA SER A 204 16.05 -8.00 -2.60
C SER A 204 17.09 -8.32 -3.66
N LYS A 205 17.42 -7.36 -4.56
CA LYS A 205 18.47 -7.59 -5.59
C LYS A 205 19.85 -7.75 -4.98
N SER A 206 20.11 -7.09 -3.83
CA SER A 206 21.40 -7.10 -3.15
C SER A 206 21.60 -8.34 -2.26
N ALA A 207 20.53 -9.07 -1.96
CA ALA A 207 20.57 -10.27 -1.14
C ALA A 207 21.33 -11.43 -1.81
N ASP A 208 21.89 -12.31 -0.98
CA ASP A 208 22.55 -13.56 -1.42
C ASP A 208 22.14 -14.73 -0.50
N PRO A 209 21.32 -15.68 -0.98
CA PRO A 209 20.65 -15.71 -2.28
C PRO A 209 19.51 -14.66 -2.39
N GLN A 210 19.22 -14.23 -3.61
CA GLN A 210 18.07 -13.37 -3.88
C GLN A 210 16.76 -14.13 -3.65
N PRO A 211 15.75 -13.55 -2.93
CA PRO A 211 14.43 -14.18 -2.79
C PRO A 211 13.67 -14.18 -4.12
N ALA A 212 12.71 -15.10 -4.26
CA ALA A 212 11.65 -14.97 -5.25
C ALA A 212 10.57 -14.00 -4.72
N ILE A 213 10.05 -13.14 -5.58
CA ILE A 213 9.08 -12.09 -5.18
C ILE A 213 7.72 -12.39 -5.79
N VAL A 214 6.69 -12.46 -4.94
CA VAL A 214 5.29 -12.45 -5.34
C VAL A 214 4.66 -11.17 -4.80
N TRP A 215 4.00 -10.39 -5.65
CA TRP A 215 3.49 -9.09 -5.23
C TRP A 215 2.07 -8.80 -5.74
N ALA A 216 1.35 -7.96 -4.98
CA ALA A 216 -0.01 -7.56 -5.31
C ALA A 216 -0.05 -6.44 -6.36
N SER A 217 -0.32 -6.79 -7.61
CA SER A 217 -0.86 -5.90 -8.61
C SER A 217 -2.39 -5.75 -8.40
N SER A 218 -3.15 -5.35 -9.40
CA SER A 218 -4.59 -5.12 -9.29
C SER A 218 -5.28 -5.26 -10.64
N SER A 219 -6.52 -5.73 -10.66
CA SER A 219 -7.38 -5.63 -11.84
C SER A 219 -7.64 -4.19 -12.30
N SER A 220 -7.38 -3.20 -11.45
CA SER A 220 -7.48 -1.78 -11.81
C SER A 220 -6.52 -1.38 -12.93
N VAL A 221 -5.44 -2.15 -13.20
CA VAL A 221 -4.53 -1.90 -14.32
C VAL A 221 -5.20 -2.01 -15.68
N TYR A 222 -6.31 -2.74 -15.78
CA TYR A 222 -7.10 -2.82 -17.02
C TYR A 222 -7.77 -1.48 -17.37
N GLY A 223 -7.99 -0.61 -16.37
CA GLY A 223 -8.41 0.78 -16.58
C GLY A 223 -9.68 0.92 -17.41
N LEU A 224 -9.57 1.63 -18.51
CA LEU A 224 -10.66 1.91 -19.45
C LEU A 224 -10.85 0.80 -20.53
N ASN A 225 -10.23 -0.34 -20.37
CA ASN A 225 -10.44 -1.47 -21.26
C ASN A 225 -11.88 -2.00 -21.10
N ASP A 226 -12.62 -2.12 -22.20
CA ASP A 226 -14.01 -2.59 -22.27
C ASP A 226 -14.16 -4.07 -22.65
N LYS A 227 -13.07 -4.69 -23.11
CA LYS A 227 -13.02 -6.11 -23.44
C LYS A 227 -13.06 -6.98 -22.19
N VAL A 228 -14.13 -7.73 -22.02
CA VAL A 228 -14.30 -8.68 -20.88
C VAL A 228 -14.58 -10.09 -21.41
N PRO A 229 -14.16 -11.14 -20.67
CA PRO A 229 -13.38 -11.13 -19.43
C PRO A 229 -11.93 -10.68 -19.67
N PHE A 230 -11.35 -9.93 -18.69
CA PHE A 230 -9.99 -9.43 -18.75
C PHE A 230 -8.96 -10.57 -18.72
N SER A 231 -8.07 -10.59 -19.71
CA SER A 231 -6.92 -11.49 -19.79
C SER A 231 -5.64 -10.75 -19.47
N GLU A 232 -4.62 -11.45 -18.97
CA GLU A 232 -3.30 -10.89 -18.70
C GLU A 232 -2.61 -10.30 -19.96
N ARG A 233 -3.08 -10.70 -21.13
CA ARG A 233 -2.60 -10.22 -22.45
C ARG A 233 -3.32 -8.96 -22.94
N ASP A 234 -4.39 -8.55 -22.27
CA ASP A 234 -5.14 -7.38 -22.66
C ASP A 234 -4.40 -6.08 -22.30
N ARG A 235 -4.72 -5.01 -23.01
CA ARG A 235 -4.10 -3.69 -22.84
C ARG A 235 -4.32 -3.16 -21.41
N THR A 236 -3.28 -2.53 -20.88
CA THR A 236 -3.26 -1.92 -19.55
C THR A 236 -2.63 -0.52 -19.56
N ASP A 237 -2.69 0.15 -20.71
CA ASP A 237 -2.05 1.44 -21.00
C ASP A 237 -2.97 2.65 -20.74
N GLN A 238 -4.21 2.45 -20.32
CA GLN A 238 -5.18 3.49 -20.02
C GLN A 238 -5.73 3.36 -18.58
N PRO A 239 -4.90 3.60 -17.55
CA PRO A 239 -5.34 3.51 -16.16
C PRO A 239 -6.43 4.55 -15.86
N ALA A 240 -7.53 4.13 -15.22
CA ALA A 240 -8.65 5.00 -14.91
C ALA A 240 -8.44 5.83 -13.63
N SER A 241 -7.40 5.55 -12.83
CA SER A 241 -7.12 6.21 -11.56
C SER A 241 -5.63 6.24 -11.25
N LEU A 242 -5.22 7.14 -10.35
CA LEU A 242 -3.82 7.16 -9.86
C LEU A 242 -3.43 5.83 -9.20
N TYR A 243 -4.35 5.20 -8.46
CA TYR A 243 -4.10 3.86 -7.91
C TYR A 243 -3.77 2.85 -9.02
N ALA A 244 -4.58 2.82 -10.09
CA ALA A 244 -4.34 1.96 -11.25
C ALA A 244 -2.98 2.27 -11.90
N ALA A 245 -2.67 3.55 -12.09
CA ALA A 245 -1.40 4.01 -12.64
C ALA A 245 -0.20 3.55 -11.79
N THR A 246 -0.27 3.66 -10.45
CA THR A 246 0.82 3.18 -9.58
C THR A 246 0.98 1.65 -9.62
N LYS A 247 -0.12 0.89 -9.76
CA LYS A 247 -0.03 -0.58 -9.90
C LYS A 247 0.54 -0.98 -11.27
N LYS A 248 0.17 -0.28 -12.34
CA LYS A 248 0.76 -0.49 -13.67
C LYS A 248 2.25 -0.11 -13.68
N ALA A 249 2.62 1.03 -13.13
CA ALA A 249 4.03 1.42 -12.96
C ALA A 249 4.82 0.35 -12.18
N GLY A 250 4.21 -0.25 -11.15
CA GLY A 250 4.81 -1.37 -10.42
C GLY A 250 5.09 -2.59 -11.31
N GLU A 251 4.21 -2.93 -12.27
CA GLU A 251 4.46 -4.00 -13.25
C GLU A 251 5.69 -3.69 -14.11
N GLU A 252 5.83 -2.47 -14.61
CA GLU A 252 6.98 -2.05 -15.43
C GLU A 252 8.29 -2.01 -14.62
N ILE A 253 8.23 -1.48 -13.39
CA ILE A 253 9.38 -1.45 -12.48
C ILE A 253 9.84 -2.86 -12.17
N THR A 254 8.94 -3.76 -11.80
CA THR A 254 9.29 -5.15 -11.45
C THR A 254 9.83 -5.91 -12.67
N HIS A 255 9.31 -5.67 -13.87
CA HIS A 255 9.87 -6.20 -15.11
C HIS A 255 11.32 -5.74 -15.32
N THR A 256 11.60 -4.45 -15.10
CA THR A 256 12.95 -3.88 -15.21
C THR A 256 13.93 -4.56 -14.24
N TYR A 257 13.53 -4.75 -12.97
CA TYR A 257 14.36 -5.45 -11.97
C TYR A 257 14.58 -6.93 -12.29
N ASN A 258 13.58 -7.63 -12.82
CA ASN A 258 13.74 -8.99 -13.35
C ASN A 258 14.77 -9.00 -14.49
N HIS A 259 14.64 -8.07 -15.45
CA HIS A 259 15.50 -8.01 -16.62
C HIS A 259 16.96 -7.72 -16.25
N ILE A 260 17.21 -6.73 -15.40
CA ILE A 260 18.57 -6.25 -15.08
C ILE A 260 19.25 -7.12 -14.02
N TYR A 261 18.52 -7.53 -12.97
CA TYR A 261 19.11 -8.15 -11.78
C TYR A 261 18.80 -9.64 -11.61
N GLY A 262 17.97 -10.22 -12.47
CA GLY A 262 17.64 -11.64 -12.41
C GLY A 262 16.75 -12.02 -11.22
N LEU A 263 15.93 -11.10 -10.69
CA LEU A 263 14.93 -11.41 -9.69
C LEU A 263 13.78 -12.21 -10.32
N SER A 264 13.41 -13.33 -9.71
CA SER A 264 12.17 -14.04 -10.05
C SER A 264 10.98 -13.28 -9.49
N ILE A 265 10.08 -12.82 -10.37
CA ILE A 265 8.97 -11.95 -9.96
C ILE A 265 7.64 -12.45 -10.52
N THR A 266 6.64 -12.52 -9.65
CA THR A 266 5.25 -12.84 -10.02
C THR A 266 4.31 -11.75 -9.53
N GLY A 267 3.63 -11.08 -10.44
CA GLY A 267 2.57 -10.10 -10.16
C GLY A 267 1.20 -10.76 -10.11
N LEU A 268 0.36 -10.40 -9.14
CA LEU A 268 -0.99 -10.91 -8.97
C LEU A 268 -2.00 -9.78 -9.14
N ARG A 269 -2.75 -9.78 -10.22
CA ARG A 269 -3.86 -8.85 -10.45
C ARG A 269 -5.08 -9.33 -9.69
N PHE A 270 -5.23 -8.86 -8.44
CA PHE A 270 -6.40 -9.16 -7.61
C PHE A 270 -7.63 -8.46 -8.16
N PHE A 271 -8.73 -9.21 -8.27
CA PHE A 271 -10.06 -8.68 -8.46
C PHE A 271 -10.65 -8.25 -7.11
N THR A 272 -11.96 -8.05 -7.00
CA THR A 272 -12.56 -7.49 -5.79
C THR A 272 -12.56 -8.50 -4.65
N VAL A 273 -11.56 -8.44 -3.79
CA VAL A 273 -11.41 -9.35 -2.65
C VAL A 273 -12.38 -9.00 -1.52
N TYR A 274 -13.07 -9.99 -0.97
CA TYR A 274 -13.99 -9.84 0.15
C TYR A 274 -13.88 -10.99 1.15
N GLY A 275 -14.33 -10.79 2.40
CA GLY A 275 -14.33 -11.81 3.43
C GLY A 275 -14.13 -11.27 4.85
N PRO A 276 -14.08 -12.17 5.86
CA PRO A 276 -13.76 -11.80 7.24
C PRO A 276 -12.44 -11.03 7.35
N TRP A 277 -12.36 -10.14 8.34
CA TRP A 277 -11.20 -9.26 8.49
C TRP A 277 -10.96 -8.35 7.29
N GLY A 278 -11.99 -8.07 6.49
CA GLY A 278 -11.91 -7.24 5.29
C GLY A 278 -11.63 -5.78 5.57
N ARG A 279 -11.47 -4.99 4.50
CA ARG A 279 -11.18 -3.56 4.58
C ARG A 279 -12.48 -2.75 4.76
N PRO A 280 -12.51 -1.77 5.69
CA PRO A 280 -13.70 -0.93 5.96
C PRO A 280 -14.17 -0.06 4.78
N ASP A 281 -13.26 0.34 3.89
CA ASP A 281 -13.54 1.16 2.70
C ASP A 281 -14.24 0.39 1.56
N MET A 282 -14.35 -0.93 1.66
CA MET A 282 -15.00 -1.75 0.64
C MET A 282 -16.53 -1.77 0.79
N ALA A 283 -17.24 -1.78 -0.33
CA ALA A 283 -18.70 -1.69 -0.37
C ALA A 283 -19.41 -2.73 0.54
N TYR A 284 -19.01 -4.00 0.46
CA TYR A 284 -19.64 -5.04 1.29
C TYR A 284 -19.49 -4.77 2.80
N PHE A 285 -18.39 -4.16 3.22
CA PHE A 285 -18.12 -3.82 4.61
C PHE A 285 -18.90 -2.57 5.04
N SER A 286 -18.79 -1.47 4.29
CA SER A 286 -19.48 -0.21 4.58
C SER A 286 -21.01 -0.38 4.51
N PHE A 287 -21.52 -1.15 3.56
CA PHE A 287 -22.95 -1.47 3.49
C PHE A 287 -23.43 -2.24 4.69
N THR A 288 -22.67 -3.27 5.12
CA THR A 288 -23.02 -4.04 6.34
C THR A 288 -23.07 -3.13 7.56
N ASN A 289 -22.09 -2.27 7.75
CA ASN A 289 -22.07 -1.29 8.83
C ASN A 289 -23.32 -0.38 8.81
N ASN A 290 -23.61 0.19 7.64
CA ASN A 290 -24.74 1.12 7.49
C ASN A 290 -26.10 0.44 7.65
N ILE A 291 -26.26 -0.78 7.12
CA ILE A 291 -27.49 -1.56 7.30
C ILE A 291 -27.74 -1.84 8.79
N LEU A 292 -26.74 -2.29 9.53
CA LEU A 292 -26.84 -2.59 10.97
C LEU A 292 -27.13 -1.34 11.81
N GLN A 293 -26.64 -0.18 11.38
CA GLN A 293 -26.90 1.10 12.04
C GLN A 293 -28.19 1.80 11.54
N GLY A 294 -28.93 1.20 10.61
CA GLY A 294 -30.11 1.82 10.00
C GLY A 294 -29.84 3.06 9.15
N LYS A 295 -28.58 3.27 8.76
CA LYS A 295 -28.12 4.38 7.87
C LYS A 295 -28.36 4.03 6.41
N PRO A 296 -28.52 5.03 5.52
CA PRO A 296 -28.62 4.79 4.08
C PRO A 296 -27.32 4.26 3.50
N ILE A 297 -27.43 3.42 2.46
CA ILE A 297 -26.32 2.98 1.61
C ILE A 297 -26.41 3.66 0.25
N THR A 298 -25.28 4.13 -0.28
CA THR A 298 -25.19 4.73 -1.61
C THR A 298 -24.86 3.68 -2.65
N ILE A 299 -25.73 3.48 -3.63
CA ILE A 299 -25.56 2.56 -4.74
C ILE A 299 -25.33 3.36 -6.01
N TYR A 300 -24.14 3.25 -6.57
CA TYR A 300 -23.81 3.93 -7.82
C TYR A 300 -24.37 3.18 -9.03
N ARG A 301 -24.82 3.94 -10.02
CA ARG A 301 -25.30 3.48 -11.32
C ARG A 301 -24.43 4.04 -12.44
N GLY A 302 -24.16 3.21 -13.42
CA GLY A 302 -23.46 3.60 -14.63
C GLY A 302 -24.35 4.39 -15.61
N LYS A 303 -23.84 4.64 -16.81
CA LYS A 303 -24.59 5.27 -17.90
C LYS A 303 -25.89 4.52 -18.13
N ASN A 304 -26.97 5.25 -18.48
CA ASN A 304 -28.31 4.70 -18.68
C ASN A 304 -28.86 3.94 -17.46
N ARG A 305 -28.48 4.32 -16.26
CA ARG A 305 -28.87 3.68 -14.99
C ARG A 305 -28.48 2.19 -14.89
N ALA A 306 -27.47 1.76 -15.63
CA ALA A 306 -26.98 0.39 -15.59
C ALA A 306 -26.37 0.06 -14.19
N ASP A 307 -26.67 -1.12 -13.69
CA ASP A 307 -26.09 -1.58 -12.43
C ASP A 307 -24.60 -1.92 -12.60
N LEU A 308 -23.80 -1.43 -11.67
CA LEU A 308 -22.37 -1.78 -11.64
C LEU A 308 -22.19 -3.22 -11.18
N ALA A 309 -21.23 -3.94 -11.79
CA ALA A 309 -20.92 -5.31 -11.43
C ALA A 309 -19.43 -5.50 -11.13
N ARG A 310 -19.13 -6.41 -10.21
CA ARG A 310 -17.76 -6.77 -9.82
C ARG A 310 -17.59 -8.27 -9.78
N ASP A 311 -16.41 -8.70 -10.14
CA ASP A 311 -15.92 -10.05 -9.89
C ASP A 311 -15.46 -10.13 -8.43
N PHE A 312 -16.37 -10.57 -7.55
CA PHE A 312 -16.10 -10.71 -6.12
C PHE A 312 -15.40 -12.04 -5.84
N THR A 313 -14.20 -11.97 -5.28
CA THR A 313 -13.37 -13.14 -5.00
C THR A 313 -13.17 -13.31 -3.49
N TYR A 314 -13.55 -14.46 -2.97
CA TYR A 314 -13.46 -14.73 -1.54
C TYR A 314 -12.00 -14.84 -1.09
N ILE A 315 -11.71 -14.35 0.12
CA ILE A 315 -10.35 -14.25 0.64
C ILE A 315 -9.59 -15.57 0.66
N ASP A 316 -10.23 -16.69 1.04
CA ASP A 316 -9.54 -17.98 1.07
C ASP A 316 -9.12 -18.44 -0.33
N ASP A 317 -9.87 -18.09 -1.38
CA ASP A 317 -9.51 -18.40 -2.76
C ASP A 317 -8.32 -17.54 -3.21
N ILE A 318 -8.28 -16.25 -2.84
CA ILE A 318 -7.11 -15.39 -3.07
C ILE A 318 -5.87 -15.96 -2.36
N VAL A 319 -6.00 -16.41 -1.12
CA VAL A 319 -4.89 -17.05 -0.38
C VAL A 319 -4.36 -18.26 -1.13
N LYS A 320 -5.24 -19.14 -1.67
CA LYS A 320 -4.81 -20.28 -2.50
C LYS A 320 -3.98 -19.83 -3.71
N GLY A 321 -4.41 -18.75 -4.38
CA GLY A 321 -3.66 -18.16 -5.50
C GLY A 321 -2.30 -17.62 -5.08
N CYS A 322 -2.22 -16.94 -3.94
CA CYS A 322 -0.96 -16.45 -3.38
C CYS A 322 0.00 -17.60 -3.04
N LEU A 323 -0.48 -18.64 -2.35
CA LEU A 323 0.32 -19.81 -2.02
C LEU A 323 0.78 -20.56 -3.26
N GLY A 324 -0.12 -20.79 -4.24
CA GLY A 324 0.23 -21.43 -5.51
C GLY A 324 1.30 -20.64 -6.27
N SER A 325 1.25 -19.30 -6.19
CA SER A 325 2.27 -18.44 -6.81
C SER A 325 3.64 -18.54 -6.13
N LEU A 326 3.67 -18.66 -4.80
CA LEU A 326 4.91 -18.90 -4.04
C LEU A 326 5.46 -20.30 -4.33
N ASP A 327 4.60 -21.32 -4.34
CA ASP A 327 5.01 -22.72 -4.55
C ASP A 327 5.56 -22.98 -5.95
N THR A 328 5.10 -22.23 -6.94
CA THR A 328 5.55 -22.32 -8.34
C THR A 328 6.55 -21.23 -8.72
N ALA A 329 6.94 -20.37 -7.80
CA ALA A 329 7.95 -19.36 -8.07
C ALA A 329 9.29 -20.03 -8.41
N GLY A 330 9.82 -19.71 -9.58
CA GLY A 330 11.18 -20.12 -9.93
C GLY A 330 12.21 -19.36 -9.09
N LYS A 331 13.42 -19.84 -9.08
CA LYS A 331 14.53 -19.19 -8.37
C LYS A 331 14.94 -17.89 -9.06
N SER A 332 15.27 -16.87 -8.29
CA SER A 332 16.06 -15.75 -8.78
C SER A 332 17.44 -16.23 -9.24
N THR A 333 17.98 -15.61 -10.26
CA THR A 333 19.25 -16.04 -10.89
C THR A 333 20.39 -15.07 -10.65
N GLY A 334 20.15 -13.97 -9.94
CA GLY A 334 21.15 -13.01 -9.54
C GLY A 334 21.67 -13.25 -8.13
N SER A 335 22.74 -12.54 -7.79
CA SER A 335 23.35 -12.51 -6.46
C SER A 335 24.15 -11.22 -6.31
N GLY A 336 24.02 -10.54 -5.16
CA GLY A 336 24.76 -9.31 -4.87
C GLY A 336 24.58 -8.21 -5.94
N GLY A 337 23.36 -8.03 -6.45
CA GLY A 337 23.05 -7.02 -7.46
C GLY A 337 23.48 -7.35 -8.90
N LYS A 338 23.95 -8.56 -9.20
CA LYS A 338 24.38 -8.98 -10.54
C LYS A 338 23.54 -10.14 -11.05
N LYS A 339 22.99 -10.01 -12.26
CA LYS A 339 22.29 -11.08 -12.96
C LYS A 339 23.27 -12.16 -13.42
N ARG A 340 22.93 -13.43 -13.23
CA ARG A 340 23.71 -14.59 -13.69
C ARG A 340 23.01 -15.45 -14.75
N GLY A 341 21.73 -15.18 -15.02
CA GLY A 341 20.94 -15.91 -16.02
C GLY A 341 19.50 -15.37 -16.08
N PRO A 342 18.66 -15.91 -16.99
CA PRO A 342 17.27 -15.53 -17.07
C PRO A 342 16.49 -15.97 -15.82
N ALA A 343 15.61 -15.11 -15.30
CA ALA A 343 14.71 -15.41 -14.20
C ALA A 343 13.25 -15.28 -14.66
N PRO A 344 12.30 -16.05 -14.09
CA PRO A 344 10.90 -15.97 -14.45
C PRO A 344 10.31 -14.57 -14.13
N TYR A 345 9.53 -14.03 -15.09
CA TYR A 345 8.63 -12.92 -14.89
C TYR A 345 7.22 -13.34 -15.27
N ARG A 346 6.26 -13.26 -14.34
CA ARG A 346 4.91 -13.77 -14.55
C ARG A 346 3.89 -12.80 -14.00
N ILE A 347 2.72 -12.72 -14.64
CA ILE A 347 1.55 -11.99 -14.16
C ILE A 347 0.34 -12.90 -14.24
N PHE A 348 -0.50 -12.92 -13.21
CA PHE A 348 -1.71 -13.72 -13.13
C PHE A 348 -2.91 -12.94 -12.63
N ASN A 349 -4.06 -13.19 -13.23
CA ASN A 349 -5.35 -12.76 -12.68
C ASN A 349 -5.81 -13.70 -11.57
N LEU A 350 -6.19 -13.12 -10.43
CA LEU A 350 -6.87 -13.86 -9.37
C LEU A 350 -8.28 -13.26 -9.15
N GLY A 351 -9.26 -13.87 -9.76
CA GLY A 351 -10.68 -13.52 -9.73
C GLY A 351 -11.57 -14.76 -9.57
N ASN A 352 -12.88 -14.57 -9.51
CA ASN A 352 -13.87 -15.63 -9.29
C ASN A 352 -14.59 -16.05 -10.60
N THR A 353 -14.39 -15.32 -11.69
CA THR A 353 -15.05 -15.57 -13.00
C THR A 353 -16.59 -15.47 -12.99
N SER A 354 -17.15 -14.85 -11.98
CA SER A 354 -18.60 -14.73 -11.80
C SER A 354 -18.96 -13.32 -11.33
N PRO A 355 -19.04 -12.35 -12.28
CA PRO A 355 -19.41 -10.97 -11.94
C PRO A 355 -20.82 -10.90 -11.35
N VAL A 356 -20.97 -10.12 -10.28
CA VAL A 356 -22.25 -9.92 -9.61
C VAL A 356 -22.53 -8.43 -9.48
N THR A 357 -23.80 -8.02 -9.71
CA THR A 357 -24.19 -6.62 -9.60
C THR A 357 -24.29 -6.18 -8.13
N VAL A 358 -24.07 -4.86 -7.91
CA VAL A 358 -24.15 -4.29 -6.56
C VAL A 358 -25.54 -4.49 -5.91
N PRO A 359 -26.68 -4.36 -6.62
CA PRO A 359 -27.98 -4.70 -6.05
C PRO A 359 -28.11 -6.14 -5.57
N VAL A 360 -27.55 -7.11 -6.29
CA VAL A 360 -27.53 -8.53 -5.87
C VAL A 360 -26.68 -8.70 -4.59
N LEU A 361 -25.50 -8.06 -4.52
CA LEU A 361 -24.70 -8.02 -3.29
C LEU A 361 -25.51 -7.52 -2.10
N VAL A 362 -26.23 -6.40 -2.26
CA VAL A 362 -27.08 -5.80 -1.21
C VAL A 362 -28.18 -6.76 -0.80
N ASN A 363 -28.87 -7.40 -1.74
CA ASN A 363 -29.93 -8.37 -1.41
C ASN A 363 -29.42 -9.56 -0.59
N ILE A 364 -28.19 -10.04 -0.87
CA ILE A 364 -27.56 -11.11 -0.09
C ILE A 364 -27.23 -10.60 1.33
N LEU A 365 -26.71 -9.38 1.47
CA LEU A 365 -26.44 -8.78 2.78
C LEU A 365 -27.75 -8.62 3.60
N GLU A 366 -28.82 -8.07 3.01
CA GLU A 366 -30.14 -7.95 3.64
C GLU A 366 -30.65 -9.30 4.18
N LYS A 367 -30.49 -10.37 3.38
CA LYS A 367 -30.90 -11.73 3.77
C LYS A 367 -30.10 -12.22 4.97
N HIS A 368 -28.77 -12.06 4.98
CA HIS A 368 -27.92 -12.56 6.07
C HIS A 368 -28.05 -11.73 7.36
N LEU A 369 -28.23 -10.41 7.22
CA LEU A 369 -28.41 -9.49 8.34
C LEU A 369 -29.85 -9.48 8.88
N LYS A 370 -30.80 -10.04 8.12
CA LYS A 370 -32.26 -10.00 8.41
C LYS A 370 -32.78 -8.55 8.56
N MET A 371 -32.17 -7.62 7.85
CA MET A 371 -32.50 -6.18 7.87
C MET A 371 -32.57 -5.65 6.45
N LYS A 372 -33.46 -4.67 6.20
CA LYS A 372 -33.60 -4.00 4.91
C LYS A 372 -32.70 -2.77 4.84
N ALA A 373 -31.99 -2.61 3.72
CA ALA A 373 -31.16 -1.44 3.45
C ALA A 373 -32.04 -0.23 3.04
N LYS A 374 -31.70 0.94 3.54
CA LYS A 374 -32.21 2.21 3.00
C LYS A 374 -31.33 2.56 1.78
N LYS A 375 -31.83 2.28 0.57
CA LYS A 375 -31.04 2.39 -0.67
C LYS A 375 -31.16 3.80 -1.24
N HIS A 376 -30.02 4.47 -1.48
CA HIS A 376 -29.92 5.74 -2.18
C HIS A 376 -29.13 5.51 -3.48
N PHE A 377 -29.80 5.71 -4.62
CA PHE A 377 -29.17 5.51 -5.92
C PHE A 377 -28.65 6.85 -6.44
N VAL A 378 -27.41 6.85 -6.90
CA VAL A 378 -26.75 8.02 -7.50
C VAL A 378 -25.97 7.62 -8.75
N ASP A 379 -25.83 8.54 -9.68
CA ASP A 379 -24.99 8.30 -10.85
C ASP A 379 -23.53 8.17 -10.44
N MET A 380 -22.81 7.27 -11.13
CA MET A 380 -21.40 7.03 -10.85
C MET A 380 -20.59 8.28 -11.22
N PRO A 381 -19.89 8.89 -10.25
CA PRO A 381 -19.04 10.03 -10.54
C PRO A 381 -17.82 9.61 -11.38
N SER A 382 -17.25 10.55 -12.15
CA SER A 382 -16.01 10.36 -12.91
C SER A 382 -14.80 10.41 -11.98
N ASN A 383 -14.70 9.44 -11.07
CA ASN A 383 -13.68 9.39 -9.99
C ASN A 383 -12.68 8.22 -10.14
N GLY A 384 -12.52 7.71 -11.35
CA GLY A 384 -11.59 6.63 -11.64
C GLY A 384 -12.10 5.22 -11.33
N ASP A 385 -13.34 5.07 -10.87
CA ASP A 385 -13.99 3.76 -10.73
C ASP A 385 -14.47 3.25 -12.11
N VAL A 386 -14.61 1.92 -12.26
CA VAL A 386 -15.03 1.28 -13.52
C VAL A 386 -16.40 0.63 -13.36
N PRO A 387 -17.22 0.55 -14.43
CA PRO A 387 -18.58 0.01 -14.32
C PRO A 387 -18.61 -1.50 -14.11
N PHE A 388 -17.64 -2.24 -14.67
CA PHE A 388 -17.67 -3.69 -14.73
C PHE A 388 -16.28 -4.30 -14.56
N THR A 389 -16.17 -5.46 -13.89
CA THR A 389 -14.95 -6.26 -13.85
C THR A 389 -15.27 -7.74 -13.94
N HIS A 390 -14.50 -8.48 -14.77
CA HIS A 390 -14.63 -9.92 -14.95
C HIS A 390 -13.27 -10.52 -15.29
N ALA A 391 -12.83 -11.52 -14.52
CA ALA A 391 -11.54 -12.16 -14.66
C ALA A 391 -11.58 -13.32 -15.67
N ASN A 392 -10.59 -13.38 -16.56
CA ASN A 392 -10.16 -14.64 -17.16
C ASN A 392 -9.01 -15.21 -16.32
N ILE A 393 -9.20 -16.37 -15.73
CA ILE A 393 -8.21 -17.03 -14.86
C ILE A 393 -7.57 -18.26 -15.51
N THR A 394 -7.66 -18.40 -16.81
CA THR A 394 -7.19 -19.60 -17.55
C THR A 394 -5.70 -19.83 -17.29
N LEU A 395 -4.89 -18.77 -17.28
CA LEU A 395 -3.46 -18.85 -17.04
C LEU A 395 -3.15 -19.26 -15.61
N ALA A 396 -3.78 -18.60 -14.61
CA ALA A 396 -3.61 -18.95 -13.21
C ALA A 396 -4.07 -20.38 -12.89
N ARG A 397 -5.16 -20.85 -13.54
CA ARG A 397 -5.61 -22.25 -13.42
C ARG A 397 -4.56 -23.22 -13.92
N LYS A 398 -3.99 -22.96 -15.10
CA LYS A 398 -2.99 -23.81 -15.72
C LYS A 398 -1.68 -23.88 -14.93
N GLU A 399 -1.16 -22.72 -14.52
CA GLU A 399 0.20 -22.62 -13.98
C GLU A 399 0.26 -22.68 -12.45
N LEU A 400 -0.79 -22.23 -11.75
CA LEU A 400 -0.85 -22.21 -10.29
C LEU A 400 -1.81 -23.25 -9.71
N GLY A 401 -2.58 -23.97 -10.54
CA GLY A 401 -3.69 -24.80 -10.06
C GLY A 401 -4.83 -23.97 -9.42
N TYR A 402 -4.88 -22.65 -9.69
CA TYR A 402 -5.84 -21.75 -9.08
C TYR A 402 -7.28 -22.06 -9.50
N LYS A 403 -8.11 -22.38 -8.53
CA LYS A 403 -9.54 -22.66 -8.73
C LYS A 403 -10.33 -22.02 -7.59
N PRO A 404 -11.02 -20.90 -7.82
CA PRO A 404 -11.94 -20.34 -6.85
C PRO A 404 -13.11 -21.29 -6.63
N THR A 405 -13.53 -21.47 -5.37
CA THR A 405 -14.56 -22.46 -4.98
C THR A 405 -15.67 -21.85 -4.14
N THR A 406 -15.53 -20.61 -3.72
CA THR A 406 -16.47 -19.98 -2.80
C THR A 406 -17.40 -19.04 -3.57
N ASP A 407 -18.70 -19.37 -3.60
CA ASP A 407 -19.72 -18.48 -4.14
C ASP A 407 -19.95 -17.26 -3.24
N LEU A 408 -20.52 -16.18 -3.81
CA LEU A 408 -20.70 -14.91 -3.11
C LEU A 408 -21.62 -15.04 -1.88
N GLN A 409 -22.69 -15.85 -1.95
CA GLN A 409 -23.62 -16.01 -0.86
C GLN A 409 -22.96 -16.70 0.35
N THR A 410 -22.19 -17.76 0.10
CA THR A 410 -21.44 -18.48 1.14
C THR A 410 -20.36 -17.58 1.76
N GLY A 411 -19.61 -16.84 0.95
CA GLY A 411 -18.56 -15.94 1.44
C GLY A 411 -19.12 -14.78 2.25
N LEU A 412 -20.23 -14.16 1.82
CA LEU A 412 -20.89 -13.09 2.57
C LEU A 412 -21.53 -13.58 3.87
N ARG A 413 -22.04 -14.82 3.91
CA ARG A 413 -22.51 -15.42 5.16
C ARG A 413 -21.38 -15.54 6.19
N LYS A 414 -20.19 -15.99 5.77
CA LYS A 414 -19.01 -16.06 6.64
C LYS A 414 -18.57 -14.65 7.08
N PHE A 415 -18.58 -13.68 6.17
CA PHE A 415 -18.25 -12.30 6.47
C PHE A 415 -19.22 -11.67 7.46
N THR A 416 -20.53 -11.75 7.23
CA THR A 416 -21.55 -11.15 8.13
C THR A 416 -21.50 -11.76 9.51
N LYS A 417 -21.30 -13.09 9.62
CA LYS A 417 -21.11 -13.78 10.91
C LYS A 417 -19.89 -13.22 11.65
N TRP A 418 -18.74 -13.11 10.98
CA TRP A 418 -17.54 -12.50 11.56
C TRP A 418 -17.80 -11.06 11.98
N TYR A 419 -18.42 -10.25 11.10
CA TYR A 419 -18.68 -8.84 11.35
C TYR A 419 -19.53 -8.62 12.60
N THR A 420 -20.66 -9.33 12.70
CA THR A 420 -21.56 -9.20 13.86
C THR A 420 -20.91 -9.68 15.16
N THR A 421 -20.12 -10.75 15.11
CA THR A 421 -19.35 -11.23 16.28
C THR A 421 -18.28 -10.25 16.71
N TYR A 422 -17.48 -9.74 15.76
CA TYR A 422 -16.34 -8.85 16.04
C TYR A 422 -16.77 -7.47 16.56
N TYR A 423 -17.85 -6.92 16.01
CA TYR A 423 -18.37 -5.60 16.39
C TYR A 423 -19.50 -5.65 17.43
N GLY A 424 -19.81 -6.81 18.01
CA GLY A 424 -20.77 -6.94 19.10
C GLY A 424 -22.24 -6.70 18.72
N PHE A 425 -22.63 -7.01 17.46
CA PHE A 425 -24.02 -6.92 17.04
C PHE A 425 -24.77 -8.24 17.36
N SER A 426 -25.63 -8.22 18.36
CA SER A 426 -26.55 -9.33 18.64
C SER A 426 -27.96 -8.95 18.18
N HIS A 427 -28.56 -9.74 17.28
CA HIS A 427 -29.92 -9.54 16.75
C HIS A 427 -30.22 -8.10 16.25
N GLY A 428 -29.24 -7.43 15.58
CA GLY A 428 -29.42 -6.08 15.05
C GLY A 428 -29.33 -4.93 16.09
N LYS A 429 -28.90 -5.22 17.31
CA LYS A 429 -28.61 -4.22 18.35
C LYS A 429 -27.15 -4.33 18.79
N ILE A 430 -26.52 -3.20 19.06
CA ILE A 430 -25.20 -3.18 19.72
C ILE A 430 -25.36 -3.76 21.12
N VAL A 431 -24.63 -4.80 21.44
CA VAL A 431 -24.49 -5.29 22.82
C VAL A 431 -23.33 -4.50 23.43
N ASN A 432 -23.67 -3.58 24.33
CA ASN A 432 -22.68 -2.80 25.12
C ASN A 432 -21.91 -3.74 26.06
#